data_1c2b7c982040696b663a835f309e9abd
#
_entry.id   1c2b7c982040696b663a835f309e9abd
#
_cell.length_a   1.000
_cell.length_b   1.000
_cell.length_c   1.000
_cell.angle_alpha   90.00
_cell.angle_beta   90.00
_cell.angle_gamma   90.00
#
_symmetry.space_group_name_H-M   'P 1'
#
loop_
_entity.id
_entity.type
_entity.pdbx_description
1 polymer ?
#
loop_
_entity_poly.entity_id
_entity_poly.type
_entity_poly.pdbx_seq_one_letter_code
_entity_poly.pdbx_strand_id
1 'polypeptide(L)'
;MEQGRMYKKYLSNLPPFQEAAVLEYALDFRGELTRFSLRLERGNLQQQTALCVQGLTGEQAHSLLLYLYENTVPAENWEDVAEELLS
;
A
#
# COMPACT_ATOMS: atom_id res chain seq x y z
N MET A 1 1.08 -18.83 -12.03
CA MET A 1 0.09 -18.04 -11.26
C MET A 1 0.82 -17.07 -10.36
N GLU A 2 0.51 -15.80 -10.49
CA GLU A 2 1.13 -14.79 -9.68
C GLU A 2 0.48 -14.73 -8.31
N GLN A 3 1.29 -14.52 -7.30
CA GLN A 3 0.81 -14.47 -5.92
C GLN A 3 0.81 -13.04 -5.41
N GLY A 4 -0.10 -12.77 -4.49
CA GLY A 4 -0.14 -11.50 -3.79
C GLY A 4 1.11 -11.28 -2.95
N ARG A 5 1.36 -10.05 -2.61
CA ARG A 5 2.48 -9.62 -1.78
C ARG A 5 1.99 -8.75 -0.65
N MET A 6 2.70 -8.79 0.47
CA MET A 6 2.36 -7.97 1.62
C MET A 6 3.63 -7.51 2.32
N TYR A 7 3.67 -6.23 2.63
CA TYR A 7 4.76 -5.63 3.39
C TYR A 7 4.19 -4.91 4.60
N LYS A 8 4.82 -5.08 5.73
CA LYS A 8 4.44 -4.40 6.97
C LYS A 8 5.51 -3.41 7.38
N LYS A 9 5.09 -2.27 7.87
CA LYS A 9 5.98 -1.24 8.38
C LYS A 9 5.50 -0.85 9.77
N TYR A 10 6.42 -0.89 10.73
CA TYR A 10 6.14 -0.51 12.11
C TYR A 10 6.72 0.86 12.37
N LEU A 11 5.85 1.79 12.75
CA LEU A 11 6.28 3.13 13.11
C LEU A 11 6.38 3.21 14.62
N SER A 12 7.55 3.56 15.11
CA SER A 12 7.80 3.63 16.53
C SER A 12 7.03 4.76 17.19
N ASN A 13 6.66 4.54 18.44
CA ASN A 13 6.07 5.56 19.27
C ASN A 13 7.17 6.55 19.69
N LEU A 14 7.01 7.82 19.30
CA LEU A 14 7.92 8.88 19.68
C LEU A 14 7.25 9.78 20.71
N PRO A 15 7.56 9.57 22.01
CA PRO A 15 6.95 10.40 23.04
C PRO A 15 7.28 11.89 22.84
N PRO A 16 6.36 12.81 23.22
CA PRO A 16 5.04 12.51 23.76
C PRO A 16 3.93 12.51 22.69
N PHE A 17 4.26 12.63 21.40
CA PHE A 17 3.32 13.07 20.40
C PHE A 17 2.79 11.98 19.45
N GLN A 18 3.47 10.86 19.36
CA GLN A 18 3.07 9.85 18.38
C GLN A 18 2.81 8.52 19.05
N GLU A 19 1.71 7.89 18.65
CA GLU A 19 1.42 6.52 19.03
C GLU A 19 2.08 5.58 18.04
N ALA A 20 2.45 4.39 18.49
CA ALA A 20 2.95 3.36 17.60
C ALA A 20 1.88 3.00 16.58
N ALA A 21 2.29 2.79 15.34
CA ALA A 21 1.39 2.47 14.25
C ALA A 21 1.94 1.30 13.45
N VAL A 22 1.03 0.53 12.85
CA VAL A 22 1.37 -0.54 11.91
C VAL A 22 0.75 -0.22 10.58
N LEU A 23 1.57 -0.21 9.53
CA LEU A 23 1.12 -0.03 8.17
C LEU A 23 1.32 -1.33 7.41
N GLU A 24 0.27 -1.81 6.77
CA GLU A 24 0.32 -3.03 6.00
C GLU A 24 -0.04 -2.73 4.55
N TYR A 25 0.94 -2.87 3.68
CA TYR A 25 0.79 -2.63 2.25
C TYR A 25 0.68 -3.98 1.56
N ALA A 26 -0.36 -4.16 0.78
CA ALA A 26 -0.59 -5.43 0.11
C ALA A 26 -1.03 -5.25 -1.32
N LEU A 27 -0.77 -6.25 -2.15
CA LEU A 27 -1.37 -6.34 -3.46
C LEU A 27 -1.94 -7.73 -3.66
N ASP A 28 -2.96 -7.80 -4.50
CA ASP A 28 -3.69 -9.01 -4.78
C ASP A 28 -4.12 -8.97 -6.23
N PHE A 29 -4.01 -10.10 -6.93
CA PHE A 29 -4.39 -10.20 -8.33
C PHE A 29 -5.78 -10.82 -8.44
N ARG A 30 -6.68 -10.11 -9.14
CA ARG A 30 -8.06 -10.56 -9.35
C ARG A 30 -8.41 -10.48 -10.82
N GLY A 31 -8.07 -11.53 -11.57
CA GLY A 31 -8.23 -11.54 -12.99
C GLY A 31 -7.32 -10.50 -13.65
N GLU A 32 -7.93 -9.55 -14.35
CA GLU A 32 -7.17 -8.47 -15.00
C GLU A 32 -6.90 -7.28 -14.09
N LEU A 33 -7.47 -7.30 -12.88
CA LEU A 33 -7.29 -6.22 -11.91
C LEU A 33 -6.22 -6.55 -10.90
N THR A 34 -5.44 -5.55 -10.55
CA THR A 34 -4.51 -5.62 -9.42
C THR A 34 -5.07 -4.71 -8.33
N ARG A 35 -5.26 -5.26 -7.15
CA ARG A 35 -5.78 -4.52 -6.02
C ARG A 35 -4.64 -4.22 -5.06
N PHE A 36 -4.41 -2.94 -4.81
CA PHE A 36 -3.47 -2.47 -3.80
C PHE A 36 -4.27 -2.07 -2.57
N SER A 37 -3.81 -2.46 -1.40
CA SER A 37 -4.50 -2.09 -0.17
C SER A 37 -3.51 -1.59 0.87
N LEU A 38 -4.00 -0.68 1.69
CA LEU A 38 -3.27 -0.17 2.84
C LEU A 38 -4.15 -0.31 4.07
N ARG A 39 -3.60 -0.93 5.09
CA ARG A 39 -4.25 -1.03 6.38
C ARG A 39 -3.41 -0.29 7.41
N LEU A 40 -4.02 0.62 8.12
CA LEU A 40 -3.37 1.39 9.18
C LEU A 40 -4.01 1.02 10.51
N GLU A 41 -3.19 0.65 11.48
CA GLU A 41 -3.61 0.44 12.85
C GLU A 41 -2.82 1.38 13.76
N ARG A 42 -3.51 2.22 14.50
CA ARG A 42 -2.90 3.15 15.43
C ARG A 42 -3.79 3.25 16.67
N GLY A 43 -3.33 2.70 17.80
CA GLY A 43 -4.13 2.63 19.00
C GLY A 43 -5.44 1.92 18.74
N ASN A 44 -6.56 2.59 18.95
CA ASN A 44 -7.89 2.04 18.66
C ASN A 44 -8.39 2.36 17.26
N LEU A 45 -7.60 3.10 16.47
CA LEU A 45 -7.98 3.48 15.12
C LEU A 45 -7.56 2.44 14.12
N GLN A 46 -8.48 2.03 13.27
CA GLN A 46 -8.18 1.16 12.13
C GLN A 46 -8.74 1.79 10.87
N GLN A 47 -7.90 1.91 9.87
CA GLN A 47 -8.31 2.42 8.56
C GLN A 47 -7.84 1.46 7.49
N GLN A 48 -8.66 1.32 6.46
CA GLN A 48 -8.32 0.47 5.33
C GLN A 48 -8.73 1.15 4.04
N THR A 49 -7.84 1.11 3.07
CA THR A 49 -8.06 1.72 1.76
C THR A 49 -7.60 0.76 0.69
N ALA A 50 -8.23 0.81 -0.47
CA ALA A 50 -7.83 -0.02 -1.60
C ALA A 50 -7.91 0.76 -2.90
N LEU A 51 -7.02 0.42 -3.82
CA LEU A 51 -7.00 0.96 -5.19
C LEU A 51 -6.89 -0.20 -6.16
N CYS A 52 -7.77 -0.24 -7.15
CA CYS A 52 -7.72 -1.26 -8.19
C CYS A 52 -7.23 -0.64 -9.50
N VAL A 53 -6.25 -1.29 -10.12
CA VAL A 53 -5.66 -0.84 -11.37
C VAL A 53 -5.72 -1.99 -12.37
N GLN A 54 -6.16 -1.69 -13.59
CA GLN A 54 -6.30 -2.69 -14.65
C GLN A 54 -5.06 -2.69 -15.55
N GLY A 55 -4.71 -3.87 -16.04
CA GLY A 55 -3.70 -3.99 -17.09
C GLY A 55 -2.25 -3.96 -16.64
N LEU A 56 -1.96 -4.18 -15.36
CA LEU A 56 -0.59 -4.23 -14.89
C LEU A 56 0.01 -5.62 -15.05
N THR A 57 1.29 -5.66 -15.43
CA THR A 57 2.05 -6.89 -15.29
C THR A 57 2.37 -7.12 -13.82
N GLY A 58 2.74 -8.36 -13.48
CA GLY A 58 3.16 -8.67 -12.11
C GLY A 58 4.34 -7.84 -11.66
N GLU A 59 5.28 -7.60 -12.57
CA GLU A 59 6.46 -6.79 -12.30
C GLU A 59 6.09 -5.33 -12.00
N GLN A 60 5.22 -4.75 -12.82
CA GLN A 60 4.74 -3.38 -12.61
C GLN A 60 4.00 -3.26 -11.29
N ALA A 61 3.14 -4.22 -10.99
CA ALA A 61 2.37 -4.22 -9.76
C ALA A 61 3.28 -4.29 -8.54
N HIS A 62 4.27 -5.18 -8.57
CA HIS A 62 5.21 -5.33 -7.47
C HIS A 62 6.06 -4.07 -7.28
N SER A 63 6.54 -3.49 -8.37
CA SER A 63 7.33 -2.26 -8.31
C SER A 63 6.53 -1.10 -7.72
N LEU A 64 5.27 -0.98 -8.10
CA LEU A 64 4.41 0.07 -7.55
C LEU A 64 4.17 -0.14 -6.06
N LEU A 65 3.88 -1.38 -5.65
CA LEU A 65 3.68 -1.67 -4.24
C LEU A 65 4.93 -1.35 -3.43
N LEU A 66 6.08 -1.74 -3.92
CA LEU A 66 7.35 -1.50 -3.24
C LEU A 66 7.62 0.00 -3.10
N TYR A 67 7.31 0.78 -4.14
CA TYR A 67 7.43 2.22 -4.10
C TYR A 67 6.53 2.83 -3.02
N LEU A 68 5.26 2.40 -2.98
CA LEU A 68 4.32 2.89 -1.98
C LEU A 68 4.80 2.57 -0.56
N TYR A 69 5.32 1.37 -0.37
CA TYR A 69 5.83 0.94 0.92
C TYR A 69 7.10 1.68 1.34
N GLU A 70 8.09 1.76 0.46
CA GLU A 70 9.39 2.37 0.78
C GLU A 70 9.27 3.86 1.07
N ASN A 71 8.36 4.54 0.37
CA ASN A 71 8.17 5.98 0.53
C ASN A 71 7.06 6.34 1.51
N THR A 72 6.46 5.34 2.12
CA THR A 72 5.35 5.53 3.07
C THR A 72 4.27 6.44 2.48
N VAL A 73 3.88 6.18 1.23
CA VAL A 73 2.91 7.03 0.52
C VAL A 73 1.53 6.86 1.15
N PRO A 74 0.89 7.95 1.59
CA PRO A 74 -0.45 7.85 2.14
C PRO A 74 -1.47 7.49 1.06
N ALA A 75 -2.53 6.80 1.48
CA ALA A 75 -3.54 6.29 0.55
C ALA A 75 -4.16 7.37 -0.33
N GLU A 76 -4.32 8.57 0.20
CA GLU A 76 -4.90 9.69 -0.53
C GLU A 76 -4.09 10.11 -1.76
N ASN A 77 -2.80 9.76 -1.80
CA ASN A 77 -1.91 10.10 -2.91
C ASN A 77 -1.70 8.94 -3.89
N TRP A 78 -2.29 7.79 -3.64
CA TRP A 78 -2.02 6.59 -4.42
C TRP A 78 -2.42 6.73 -5.89
N GLU A 79 -3.55 7.35 -6.16
CA GLU A 79 -4.00 7.54 -7.55
C GLU A 79 -3.03 8.41 -8.34
N ASP A 80 -2.56 9.50 -7.74
CA ASP A 80 -1.61 10.40 -8.38
C ASP A 80 -0.27 9.71 -8.64
N VAL A 81 0.21 8.95 -7.65
CA VAL A 81 1.47 8.20 -7.79
C VAL A 81 1.34 7.15 -8.87
N ALA A 82 0.23 6.42 -8.90
CA ALA A 82 0.01 5.39 -9.92
C ALA A 82 -0.03 6.01 -11.32
N GLU A 83 -0.69 7.13 -11.50
CA GLU A 83 -0.70 7.83 -12.78
C GLU A 83 0.70 8.24 -13.23
N GLU A 84 1.50 8.78 -12.32
CA GLU A 84 2.87 9.19 -12.64
C GLU A 84 3.75 8.02 -13.03
N LEU A 85 3.69 6.93 -12.29
CA LEU A 85 4.59 5.80 -12.50
C LEU A 85 4.18 4.91 -13.66
N LEU A 86 2.90 4.90 -14.01
CA LEU A 86 2.37 4.00 -15.04
C LEU A 86 2.08 4.68 -16.38
N SER A 87 2.20 5.97 -16.42
CA SER A 87 1.95 6.71 -17.67
C SER A 87 3.16 6.73 -18.59
#